data_5bcc16dd9d4057c5ef22e73e155da50c
#
_entry.id   5bcc16dd9d4057c5ef22e73e155da50c
#
_cell.length_a   1.000
_cell.length_b   1.000
_cell.length_c   1.000
_cell.angle_alpha   90.00
_cell.angle_beta   90.00
_cell.angle_gamma   90.00
#
_symmetry.space_group_name_H-M   'P 1'
#
loop_
_entity.id
_entity.type
_entity.pdbx_description
1 polymer ?
#
loop_
_entity_poly.entity_id
_entity_poly.type
_entity_poly.pdbx_seq_one_letter_code
_entity_poly.pdbx_strand_id
1 'polypeptide(L)'
;REAVSPMRKSGFFPRLALVNLMRNGRFYGPYLLSCGMTAAMYYILSYLTFSDIVASVRGAGYLQSLMYLGRLVVTLFSAVLLLYANSFVMKRRRRELGLYNILGLEKRHTARLMVWETLYCAAAAIVGGLAAGVLLSKLVLLLLLQLSPLPVEYGFEISLSGMADTAALFGFLFLLTLVWNLFGLLRSRPVELLHSAS
;
A
#
# COMPACT_ATOMS: atom_id res chain seq x y z
N ARG A 1 -5.11 -37.15 -30.66
CA ARG A 1 -4.00 -36.32 -30.12
C ARG A 1 -4.20 -34.91 -30.65
N GLU A 2 -5.11 -34.17 -30.04
CA GLU A 2 -5.25 -32.74 -30.29
C GLU A 2 -4.15 -32.02 -29.51
N ALA A 3 -3.28 -31.37 -30.26
CA ALA A 3 -2.25 -30.45 -29.72
C ALA A 3 -2.98 -29.27 -29.10
N VAL A 4 -3.07 -29.25 -27.77
CA VAL A 4 -3.49 -28.06 -27.02
C VAL A 4 -2.47 -26.96 -27.29
N SER A 5 -2.85 -26.03 -28.16
CA SER A 5 -2.06 -24.84 -28.47
C SER A 5 -1.72 -24.11 -27.17
N PRO A 6 -0.46 -23.68 -26.97
CA PRO A 6 -0.10 -22.87 -25.81
C PRO A 6 -0.78 -21.53 -25.95
N MET A 7 -1.94 -21.37 -25.32
CA MET A 7 -2.62 -20.08 -25.25
C MET A 7 -1.66 -19.04 -24.73
N ARG A 8 -1.50 -18.00 -25.53
CA ARG A 8 -0.74 -16.76 -25.30
C ARG A 8 -1.32 -16.02 -24.06
N LYS A 9 -0.92 -16.48 -22.85
CA LYS A 9 -1.56 -16.16 -21.57
C LYS A 9 -1.00 -14.89 -20.90
N SER A 10 -0.61 -13.89 -21.64
CA SER A 10 -0.09 -12.65 -21.06
C SER A 10 -1.16 -11.84 -20.28
N GLY A 11 -2.43 -11.94 -20.65
CA GLY A 11 -3.53 -11.20 -20.01
C GLY A 11 -4.38 -11.99 -19.00
N PHE A 12 -4.15 -13.31 -18.87
CA PHE A 12 -4.99 -14.16 -18.02
C PHE A 12 -4.77 -13.89 -16.51
N PHE A 13 -3.52 -13.82 -16.09
CA PHE A 13 -3.16 -13.63 -14.68
C PHE A 13 -3.59 -12.26 -14.12
N PRO A 14 -3.36 -11.12 -14.79
CA PRO A 14 -3.81 -9.82 -14.31
C PRO A 14 -5.35 -9.75 -14.22
N ARG A 15 -6.07 -10.27 -15.22
CA ARG A 15 -7.55 -10.29 -15.18
C ARG A 15 -8.07 -11.18 -14.06
N LEU A 16 -7.48 -12.35 -13.85
CA LEU A 16 -7.84 -13.25 -12.76
C LEU A 16 -7.57 -12.61 -11.39
N ALA A 17 -6.44 -11.91 -11.22
CA ALA A 17 -6.09 -11.20 -10.02
C ALA A 17 -7.12 -10.11 -9.70
N LEU A 18 -7.51 -9.32 -10.70
CA LEU A 18 -8.50 -8.26 -10.54
C LEU A 18 -9.88 -8.82 -10.14
N VAL A 19 -10.36 -9.85 -10.82
CA VAL A 19 -11.63 -10.52 -10.50
C VAL A 19 -11.61 -11.10 -9.09
N ASN A 20 -10.49 -11.70 -8.69
CA ASN A 20 -10.31 -12.26 -7.35
C ASN A 20 -10.35 -11.16 -6.27
N LEU A 21 -9.69 -10.04 -6.54
CA LEU A 21 -9.67 -8.88 -5.65
C LEU A 21 -11.10 -8.32 -5.46
N MET A 22 -11.83 -8.14 -6.55
CA MET A 22 -13.21 -7.61 -6.52
C MET A 22 -14.17 -8.60 -5.81
N ARG A 23 -14.06 -9.89 -6.08
CA ARG A 23 -14.90 -10.92 -5.43
C ARG A 23 -14.64 -11.03 -3.93
N ASN A 24 -13.39 -10.86 -3.51
CA ASN A 24 -12.98 -10.93 -2.12
C ASN A 24 -12.85 -9.52 -1.46
N GLY A 25 -13.46 -8.50 -2.04
CA GLY A 25 -13.38 -7.09 -1.61
C GLY A 25 -13.72 -6.87 -0.13
N ARG A 26 -14.57 -7.73 0.45
CA ARG A 26 -14.92 -7.68 1.89
C ARG A 26 -13.70 -7.87 2.81
N PHE A 27 -12.66 -8.58 2.36
CA PHE A 27 -11.43 -8.81 3.12
C PHE A 27 -10.31 -7.84 2.72
N TYR A 28 -10.25 -7.50 1.41
CA TYR A 28 -9.27 -6.55 0.90
C TYR A 28 -9.64 -5.10 1.19
N GLY A 29 -10.94 -4.78 1.34
CA GLY A 29 -11.42 -3.44 1.63
C GLY A 29 -10.78 -2.81 2.87
N PRO A 30 -10.87 -3.42 4.06
CA PRO A 30 -10.24 -2.90 5.27
C PRO A 30 -8.71 -2.78 5.14
N TYR A 31 -8.08 -3.73 4.44
CA TYR A 31 -6.65 -3.70 4.16
C TYR A 31 -6.24 -2.48 3.32
N LEU A 32 -6.92 -2.29 2.17
CA LEU A 32 -6.68 -1.16 1.28
C LEU A 32 -6.98 0.17 1.94
N LEU A 33 -8.06 0.24 2.71
CA LEU A 33 -8.44 1.45 3.44
C LEU A 33 -7.39 1.81 4.49
N SER A 34 -6.90 0.84 5.26
CA SER A 34 -5.84 1.06 6.25
C SER A 34 -4.53 1.55 5.58
N CYS A 35 -4.12 0.89 4.48
CA CYS A 35 -2.92 1.30 3.74
C CYS A 35 -3.10 2.68 3.09
N GLY A 36 -4.27 2.97 2.53
CA GLY A 36 -4.57 4.27 1.93
C GLY A 36 -4.59 5.40 2.96
N MET A 37 -5.19 5.17 4.13
CA MET A 37 -5.22 6.16 5.22
C MET A 37 -3.81 6.47 5.74
N THR A 38 -2.97 5.46 5.96
CA THR A 38 -1.58 5.68 6.40
C THR A 38 -0.75 6.36 5.32
N ALA A 39 -0.97 6.05 4.04
CA ALA A 39 -0.33 6.74 2.93
C ALA A 39 -0.76 8.21 2.85
N ALA A 40 -2.05 8.50 3.03
CA ALA A 40 -2.57 9.87 3.09
C ALA A 40 -1.96 10.67 4.25
N MET A 41 -1.88 10.06 5.43
CA MET A 41 -1.28 10.70 6.61
C MET A 41 0.21 10.98 6.41
N TYR A 42 0.95 10.05 5.83
CA TYR A 42 2.35 10.24 5.50
C TYR A 42 2.55 11.36 4.47
N TYR A 43 1.70 11.41 3.43
CA TYR A 43 1.74 12.48 2.44
C TYR A 43 1.50 13.85 3.07
N ILE A 44 0.52 13.98 3.98
CA ILE A 44 0.23 15.25 4.67
C ILE A 44 1.46 15.73 5.44
N LEU A 45 2.11 14.85 6.19
CA LEU A 45 3.33 15.18 6.93
C LEU A 45 4.49 15.54 5.99
N SER A 46 4.65 14.81 4.88
CA SER A 46 5.65 15.13 3.86
C SER A 46 5.38 16.49 3.22
N TYR A 47 4.13 16.77 2.86
CA TYR A 47 3.72 18.05 2.31
C TYR A 47 4.06 19.21 3.26
N LEU A 48 3.70 19.09 4.53
CA LEU A 48 3.99 20.11 5.54
C LEU A 48 5.50 20.30 5.77
N THR A 49 6.26 19.20 5.74
CA THR A 49 7.73 19.25 5.94
C THR A 49 8.43 20.01 4.81
N PHE A 50 7.96 19.86 3.57
CA PHE A 50 8.56 20.49 2.39
C PHE A 50 7.87 21.80 1.98
N SER A 51 6.88 22.26 2.73
CA SER A 51 6.16 23.50 2.44
C SER A 51 6.98 24.73 2.85
N ASP A 52 7.14 25.68 1.92
CA ASP A 52 7.77 26.97 2.16
C ASP A 52 7.05 27.79 3.24
N ILE A 53 5.76 27.54 3.42
CA ILE A 53 4.92 28.15 4.46
C ILE A 53 5.46 27.81 5.85
N VAL A 54 5.79 26.54 6.10
CA VAL A 54 6.36 26.09 7.38
C VAL A 54 7.78 26.63 7.56
N ALA A 55 8.54 26.77 6.47
CA ALA A 55 9.89 27.33 6.50
C ALA A 55 9.90 28.83 6.84
N SER A 56 8.85 29.57 6.56
CA SER A 56 8.74 31.01 6.81
C SER A 56 8.30 31.38 8.23
N VAL A 57 7.83 30.41 9.01
CA VAL A 57 7.32 30.64 10.38
C VAL A 57 8.46 30.82 11.38
N ARG A 58 8.27 31.73 12.35
CA ARG A 58 9.20 31.89 13.49
C ARG A 58 9.31 30.60 14.27
N GLY A 59 10.49 29.97 14.32
CA GLY A 59 10.70 28.65 14.92
C GLY A 59 10.62 27.49 13.91
N ALA A 60 10.73 27.77 12.62
CA ALA A 60 10.70 26.79 11.53
C ALA A 60 11.56 25.54 11.78
N GLY A 61 12.77 25.73 12.35
CA GLY A 61 13.67 24.60 12.66
C GLY A 61 13.09 23.58 13.65
N TYR A 62 12.37 24.05 14.69
CA TYR A 62 11.70 23.16 15.63
C TYR A 62 10.51 22.46 14.98
N LEU A 63 9.72 23.18 14.20
CA LEU A 63 8.59 22.61 13.47
C LEU A 63 9.04 21.55 12.47
N GLN A 64 10.07 21.82 11.69
CA GLN A 64 10.64 20.85 10.76
C GLN A 64 11.16 19.60 11.50
N SER A 65 11.87 19.77 12.61
CA SER A 65 12.34 18.62 13.40
C SER A 65 11.20 17.77 13.93
N LEU A 66 10.11 18.39 14.40
CA LEU A 66 8.90 17.68 14.83
C LEU A 66 8.22 16.95 13.67
N MET A 67 8.16 17.55 12.47
CA MET A 67 7.60 16.91 11.27
C MET A 67 8.43 15.72 10.81
N TYR A 68 9.77 15.81 10.86
CA TYR A 68 10.66 14.68 10.58
C TYR A 68 10.46 13.55 11.58
N LEU A 69 10.35 13.85 12.87
CA LEU A 69 10.05 12.85 13.90
C LEU A 69 8.67 12.22 13.66
N GLY A 70 7.67 13.03 13.34
CA GLY A 70 6.33 12.55 12.99
C GLY A 70 6.34 11.61 11.78
N ARG A 71 7.07 11.95 10.74
CA ARG A 71 7.26 11.08 9.55
C ARG A 71 7.91 9.75 9.93
N LEU A 72 8.93 9.77 10.78
CA LEU A 72 9.58 8.55 11.25
C LEU A 72 8.59 7.64 12.00
N VAL A 73 7.83 8.21 12.92
CA VAL A 73 6.80 7.48 13.69
C VAL A 73 5.74 6.89 12.76
N VAL A 74 5.22 7.69 11.80
CA VAL A 74 4.22 7.20 10.83
C VAL A 74 4.81 6.12 9.93
N THR A 75 6.08 6.23 9.52
CA THR A 75 6.77 5.19 8.74
C THR A 75 6.82 3.85 9.50
N LEU A 76 7.26 3.87 10.75
CA LEU A 76 7.32 2.67 11.59
C LEU A 76 5.93 2.07 11.80
N PHE A 77 4.96 2.92 12.12
CA PHE A 77 3.57 2.48 12.30
C PHE A 77 2.99 1.88 11.02
N SER A 78 3.20 2.53 9.88
CA SER A 78 2.75 2.03 8.57
C SER A 78 3.37 0.68 8.22
N ALA A 79 4.67 0.49 8.50
CA ALA A 79 5.35 -0.78 8.27
C ALA A 79 4.73 -1.91 9.12
N VAL A 80 4.54 -1.67 10.42
CA VAL A 80 3.93 -2.66 11.32
C VAL A 80 2.50 -2.97 10.90
N LEU A 81 1.70 -1.93 10.63
CA LEU A 81 0.29 -2.08 10.25
C LEU A 81 0.15 -2.82 8.91
N LEU A 82 0.99 -2.49 7.93
CA LEU A 82 0.96 -3.13 6.61
C LEU A 82 1.36 -4.61 6.70
N LEU A 83 2.40 -4.94 7.46
CA LEU A 83 2.82 -6.32 7.70
C LEU A 83 1.73 -7.11 8.44
N TYR A 84 1.12 -6.53 9.46
CA TYR A 84 0.04 -7.15 10.23
C TYR A 84 -1.19 -7.41 9.36
N ALA A 85 -1.68 -6.38 8.66
CA ALA A 85 -2.84 -6.47 7.79
C ALA A 85 -2.61 -7.45 6.62
N ASN A 86 -1.42 -7.43 6.02
CA ASN A 86 -1.01 -8.40 5.01
C ASN A 86 -1.01 -9.84 5.54
N SER A 87 -0.50 -10.05 6.76
CA SER A 87 -0.50 -11.38 7.39
C SER A 87 -1.92 -11.90 7.61
N PHE A 88 -2.86 -11.03 7.96
CA PHE A 88 -4.27 -11.38 8.10
C PHE A 88 -4.90 -11.82 6.77
N VAL A 89 -4.67 -11.05 5.71
CA VAL A 89 -5.14 -11.40 4.35
C VAL A 89 -4.53 -12.72 3.89
N MET A 90 -3.21 -12.92 4.12
CA MET A 90 -2.52 -14.14 3.72
C MET A 90 -2.98 -15.40 4.46
N LYS A 91 -3.30 -15.31 5.75
CA LYS A 91 -3.85 -16.46 6.50
C LYS A 91 -5.12 -17.02 5.85
N ARG A 92 -6.01 -16.15 5.41
CA ARG A 92 -7.24 -16.57 4.72
C ARG A 92 -6.96 -17.14 3.33
N ARG A 93 -6.02 -16.57 2.61
CA ARG A 93 -5.67 -17.02 1.26
C ARG A 93 -4.92 -18.35 1.21
N ARG A 94 -4.21 -18.69 2.28
CA ARG A 94 -3.49 -19.98 2.33
C ARG A 94 -4.40 -21.18 2.06
N ARG A 95 -5.67 -21.13 2.45
CA ARG A 95 -6.67 -22.17 2.11
C ARG A 95 -6.94 -22.24 0.61
N GLU A 96 -7.18 -21.10 -0.03
CA GLU A 96 -7.42 -21.02 -1.47
C GLU A 96 -6.18 -21.48 -2.26
N LEU A 97 -5.01 -21.05 -1.84
CA LEU A 97 -3.73 -21.43 -2.46
C LEU A 97 -3.42 -22.93 -2.28
N GLY A 98 -3.77 -23.50 -1.13
CA GLY A 98 -3.67 -24.95 -0.88
C GLY A 98 -4.57 -25.74 -1.82
N LEU A 99 -5.80 -25.28 -2.03
CA LEU A 99 -6.76 -25.90 -2.94
C LEU A 99 -6.27 -25.87 -4.40
N TYR A 100 -5.69 -24.75 -4.84
CA TYR A 100 -5.10 -24.63 -6.18
C TYR A 100 -3.93 -25.58 -6.39
N ASN A 101 -3.10 -25.82 -5.36
CA ASN A 101 -2.01 -26.79 -5.43
C ASN A 101 -2.53 -28.24 -5.57
N ILE A 102 -3.64 -28.60 -4.91
CA ILE A 102 -4.24 -29.93 -5.02
C ILE A 102 -4.85 -30.13 -6.41
N LEU A 103 -5.42 -29.07 -7.00
CA LEU A 103 -5.95 -29.07 -8.36
C LEU A 103 -4.87 -29.08 -9.45
N GLY A 104 -3.58 -29.21 -9.07
CA GLY A 104 -2.46 -29.34 -10.00
C GLY A 104 -1.88 -28.02 -10.52
N LEU A 105 -2.23 -26.89 -9.95
CA LEU A 105 -1.58 -25.63 -10.29
C LEU A 105 -0.16 -25.61 -9.71
N GLU A 106 0.83 -25.41 -10.58
CA GLU A 106 2.21 -25.23 -10.17
C GLU A 106 2.38 -23.99 -9.28
N LYS A 107 3.26 -24.07 -8.28
CA LYS A 107 3.59 -22.95 -7.38
C LYS A 107 3.97 -21.67 -8.12
N ARG A 108 4.57 -21.78 -9.33
CA ARG A 108 4.94 -20.64 -10.16
C ARG A 108 3.71 -19.84 -10.66
N HIS A 109 2.64 -20.52 -10.99
CA HIS A 109 1.38 -19.87 -11.42
C HIS A 109 0.72 -19.13 -10.27
N THR A 110 0.71 -19.77 -9.10
CA THR A 110 0.22 -19.16 -7.86
C THR A 110 1.03 -17.95 -7.44
N ALA A 111 2.37 -18.02 -7.55
CA ALA A 111 3.25 -16.91 -7.27
C ALA A 111 2.99 -15.70 -8.21
N ARG A 112 2.81 -15.94 -9.51
CA ARG A 112 2.46 -14.88 -10.48
C ARG A 112 1.13 -14.22 -10.15
N LEU A 113 0.12 -14.99 -9.78
CA LEU A 113 -1.17 -14.45 -9.36
C LEU A 113 -0.99 -13.52 -8.14
N MET A 114 -0.22 -13.95 -7.16
CA MET A 114 0.05 -13.19 -5.94
C MET A 114 0.80 -11.88 -6.22
N VAL A 115 1.77 -11.89 -7.16
CA VAL A 115 2.46 -10.67 -7.61
C VAL A 115 1.47 -9.67 -8.18
N TRP A 116 0.59 -10.07 -9.09
CA TRP A 116 -0.39 -9.19 -9.70
C TRP A 116 -1.38 -8.63 -8.69
N GLU A 117 -1.85 -9.45 -7.74
CA GLU A 117 -2.76 -8.98 -6.70
C GLU A 117 -2.09 -7.97 -5.77
N THR A 118 -0.85 -8.22 -5.34
CA THR A 118 -0.11 -7.27 -4.51
C THR A 118 0.15 -5.97 -5.29
N LEU A 119 0.44 -6.04 -6.59
CA LEU A 119 0.63 -4.87 -7.43
C LEU A 119 -0.64 -4.02 -7.53
N TYR A 120 -1.81 -4.65 -7.74
CA TYR A 120 -3.10 -3.93 -7.75
C TYR A 120 -3.43 -3.33 -6.39
N CYS A 121 -3.18 -4.05 -5.29
CA CYS A 121 -3.36 -3.51 -3.94
C CYS A 121 -2.45 -2.31 -3.69
N ALA A 122 -1.18 -2.41 -4.08
CA ALA A 122 -0.22 -1.31 -3.94
C ALA A 122 -0.65 -0.08 -4.75
N ALA A 123 -1.01 -0.28 -6.03
CA ALA A 123 -1.49 0.80 -6.89
C ALA A 123 -2.75 1.47 -6.32
N ALA A 124 -3.75 0.69 -5.90
CA ALA A 124 -4.98 1.21 -5.33
C ALA A 124 -4.75 1.95 -4.01
N ALA A 125 -3.90 1.42 -3.11
CA ALA A 125 -3.58 2.04 -1.84
C ALA A 125 -2.77 3.34 -2.02
N ILE A 126 -1.77 3.34 -2.90
CA ILE A 126 -0.93 4.51 -3.15
C ILE A 126 -1.74 5.61 -3.87
N VAL A 127 -2.45 5.27 -4.94
CA VAL A 127 -3.25 6.26 -5.70
C VAL A 127 -4.39 6.80 -4.83
N GLY A 128 -5.14 5.93 -4.17
CA GLY A 128 -6.22 6.33 -3.26
C GLY A 128 -5.71 7.13 -2.06
N GLY A 129 -4.59 6.71 -1.46
CA GLY A 129 -3.94 7.39 -0.36
C GLY A 129 -3.41 8.78 -0.75
N LEU A 130 -2.74 8.89 -1.90
CA LEU A 130 -2.29 10.19 -2.42
C LEU A 130 -3.46 11.11 -2.77
N ALA A 131 -4.50 10.62 -3.41
CA ALA A 131 -5.69 11.42 -3.72
C ALA A 131 -6.36 11.95 -2.44
N ALA A 132 -6.58 11.09 -1.45
CA ALA A 132 -7.09 11.48 -0.14
C ALA A 132 -6.13 12.43 0.59
N GLY A 133 -4.83 12.15 0.55
CA GLY A 133 -3.79 12.96 1.15
C GLY A 133 -3.71 14.37 0.59
N VAL A 134 -3.79 14.51 -0.74
CA VAL A 134 -3.84 15.82 -1.40
C VAL A 134 -5.07 16.62 -0.99
N LEU A 135 -6.24 15.99 -0.94
CA LEU A 135 -7.46 16.66 -0.49
C LEU A 135 -7.39 17.07 0.98
N LEU A 136 -6.95 16.16 1.85
CA LEU A 136 -6.84 16.42 3.29
C LEU A 136 -5.72 17.40 3.63
N SER A 137 -4.61 17.42 2.89
CA SER A 137 -3.52 18.38 3.12
C SER A 137 -3.99 19.83 2.96
N LYS A 138 -4.92 20.09 2.04
CA LYS A 138 -5.51 21.42 1.87
C LYS A 138 -6.40 21.80 3.05
N LEU A 139 -7.17 20.85 3.57
CA LEU A 139 -7.97 21.06 4.79
C LEU A 139 -7.08 21.38 5.99
N VAL A 140 -5.99 20.62 6.18
CA VAL A 140 -5.05 20.85 7.29
C VAL A 140 -4.36 22.21 7.13
N LEU A 141 -3.97 22.59 5.91
CA LEU A 141 -3.37 23.89 5.65
C LEU A 141 -4.35 25.03 5.97
N LEU A 142 -5.60 24.95 5.53
CA LEU A 142 -6.63 25.93 5.84
C LEU A 142 -6.87 26.09 7.35
N LEU A 143 -6.91 24.98 8.09
CA LEU A 143 -7.03 25.00 9.55
C LEU A 143 -5.82 25.67 10.20
N LEU A 144 -4.62 25.39 9.71
CA LEU A 144 -3.39 25.96 10.24
C LEU A 144 -3.32 27.48 9.99
N LEU A 145 -3.77 27.93 8.82
CA LEU A 145 -3.87 29.37 8.48
C LEU A 145 -4.94 30.09 9.31
N GLN A 146 -6.04 29.44 9.63
CA GLN A 146 -7.09 30.03 10.47
C GLN A 146 -6.63 30.22 11.92
N LEU A 147 -5.70 29.37 12.39
CA LEU A 147 -5.13 29.45 13.74
C LEU A 147 -3.94 30.42 13.83
N SER A 148 -3.32 30.76 12.71
CA SER A 148 -2.13 31.64 12.65
C SER A 148 -2.42 32.87 11.81
N PRO A 149 -2.24 34.09 12.31
CA PRO A 149 -2.45 35.34 11.55
C PRO A 149 -1.28 35.60 10.60
N LEU A 150 -1.04 34.70 9.65
CA LEU A 150 0.00 34.83 8.65
C LEU A 150 -0.60 35.28 7.32
N PRO A 151 -0.06 36.32 6.65
CA PRO A 151 -0.45 36.66 5.29
C PRO A 151 0.16 35.64 4.34
N VAL A 152 -0.57 34.59 4.00
CA VAL A 152 -0.12 33.56 3.07
C VAL A 152 -0.90 33.68 1.78
N GLU A 153 -0.21 33.78 0.66
CA GLU A 153 -0.81 33.67 -0.65
C GLU A 153 -1.42 32.27 -0.83
N TYR A 154 -2.72 32.28 -1.18
CA TYR A 154 -3.48 31.04 -1.44
C TYR A 154 -2.99 30.39 -2.73
N GLY A 155 -1.94 29.60 -2.66
CA GLY A 155 -1.47 28.78 -3.78
C GLY A 155 -1.97 27.34 -3.68
N PHE A 156 -2.50 26.78 -4.78
CA PHE A 156 -2.78 25.36 -4.87
C PHE A 156 -1.47 24.63 -5.22
N GLU A 157 -0.55 24.58 -4.29
CA GLU A 157 0.71 23.86 -4.48
C GLU A 157 0.52 22.37 -4.17
N ILE A 158 0.88 21.54 -5.14
CA ILE A 158 1.00 20.10 -4.96
C ILE A 158 2.48 19.79 -4.79
N SER A 159 2.86 19.27 -3.64
CA SER A 159 4.25 18.84 -3.43
C SER A 159 4.53 17.55 -4.21
N LEU A 160 5.13 17.70 -5.39
CA LEU A 160 5.54 16.56 -6.20
C LEU A 160 6.60 15.70 -5.48
N SER A 161 7.48 16.34 -4.71
CA SER A 161 8.46 15.67 -3.86
C SER A 161 7.80 14.84 -2.76
N GLY A 162 6.76 15.37 -2.09
CA GLY A 162 5.97 14.63 -1.10
C GLY A 162 5.22 13.43 -1.70
N MET A 163 4.70 13.58 -2.93
CA MET A 163 4.07 12.46 -3.65
C MET A 163 5.07 11.37 -4.00
N ALA A 164 6.23 11.74 -4.52
CA ALA A 164 7.30 10.80 -4.88
C ALA A 164 7.83 10.06 -3.64
N ASP A 165 8.04 10.77 -2.54
CA ASP A 165 8.50 10.20 -1.28
C ASP A 165 7.49 9.21 -0.69
N THR A 166 6.21 9.57 -0.70
CA THR A 166 5.12 8.68 -0.26
C THR A 166 5.02 7.43 -1.15
N ALA A 167 5.05 7.61 -2.47
CA ALA A 167 4.98 6.50 -3.41
C ALA A 167 6.19 5.56 -3.29
N ALA A 168 7.39 6.12 -3.09
CA ALA A 168 8.62 5.34 -2.88
C ALA A 168 8.56 4.54 -1.59
N LEU A 169 8.16 5.15 -0.46
CA LEU A 169 8.05 4.47 0.82
C LEU A 169 7.04 3.32 0.76
N PHE A 170 5.81 3.62 0.32
CA PHE A 170 4.76 2.59 0.28
C PHE A 170 5.05 1.53 -0.78
N GLY A 171 5.63 1.91 -1.93
CA GLY A 171 6.13 0.96 -2.92
C GLY A 171 7.17 0.00 -2.33
N PHE A 172 8.11 0.51 -1.56
CA PHE A 172 9.12 -0.30 -0.85
C PHE A 172 8.47 -1.23 0.19
N LEU A 173 7.54 -0.74 1.00
CA LEU A 173 6.81 -1.56 1.98
C LEU A 173 5.99 -2.68 1.32
N PHE A 174 5.31 -2.39 0.21
CA PHE A 174 4.58 -3.40 -0.56
C PHE A 174 5.52 -4.42 -1.20
N LEU A 175 6.68 -3.99 -1.69
CA LEU A 175 7.71 -4.89 -2.21
C LEU A 175 8.22 -5.84 -1.12
N LEU A 176 8.49 -5.31 0.06
CA LEU A 176 8.95 -6.10 1.21
C LEU A 176 7.92 -7.16 1.60
N THR A 177 6.64 -6.79 1.67
CA THR A 177 5.55 -7.72 1.95
C THR A 177 5.38 -8.77 0.86
N LEU A 178 5.56 -8.39 -0.40
CA LEU A 178 5.52 -9.32 -1.53
C LEU A 178 6.63 -10.37 -1.43
N VAL A 179 7.87 -9.93 -1.20
CA VAL A 179 9.03 -10.82 -1.03
C VAL A 179 8.80 -11.78 0.13
N TRP A 180 8.31 -11.28 1.27
CA TRP A 180 7.98 -12.09 2.43
C TRP A 180 6.94 -13.17 2.13
N ASN A 181 5.88 -12.79 1.44
CA ASN A 181 4.80 -13.70 1.05
C ASN A 181 5.25 -14.76 0.04
N LEU A 182 6.06 -14.36 -0.96
CA LEU A 182 6.62 -15.29 -1.94
C LEU A 182 7.56 -16.29 -1.27
N PHE A 183 8.40 -15.84 -0.33
CA PHE A 183 9.30 -16.71 0.40
C PHE A 183 8.52 -17.73 1.24
N GLY A 184 7.44 -17.28 1.90
CA GLY A 184 6.52 -18.14 2.63
C GLY A 184 5.83 -19.19 1.75
N LEU A 185 5.40 -18.79 0.55
CA LEU A 185 4.77 -19.70 -0.42
C LEU A 185 5.74 -20.76 -0.95
N LEU A 186 6.96 -20.36 -1.30
CA LEU A 186 7.97 -21.27 -1.85
C LEU A 186 8.45 -22.30 -0.81
N ARG A 187 8.54 -21.88 0.45
CA ARG A 187 9.02 -22.74 1.55
C ARG A 187 7.94 -23.69 2.10
N SER A 188 6.65 -23.38 1.96
CA SER A 188 5.55 -24.18 2.49
C SER A 188 5.39 -25.49 1.70
N ARG A 189 5.16 -26.61 2.42
CA ARG A 189 4.75 -27.88 1.82
C ARG A 189 3.24 -27.86 1.56
N PRO A 190 2.75 -28.49 0.46
CA PRO A 190 1.32 -28.46 0.11
C PRO A 190 0.39 -28.92 1.23
N VAL A 191 0.82 -29.88 2.02
CA VAL A 191 0.06 -30.47 3.15
C VAL A 191 -0.04 -29.52 4.35
N GLU A 192 0.98 -28.73 4.62
CA GLU A 192 1.01 -27.76 5.73
C GLU A 192 0.06 -26.57 5.50
N LEU A 193 -0.22 -26.23 4.22
CA LEU A 193 -1.14 -25.16 3.87
C LEU A 193 -2.59 -25.47 4.26
N LEU A 194 -2.95 -26.76 4.37
CA LEU A 194 -4.29 -27.17 4.79
C LEU A 194 -4.44 -27.23 6.31
N HIS A 195 -3.38 -27.58 7.05
CA HIS A 195 -3.42 -27.72 8.52
C HIS A 195 -3.20 -26.40 9.26
N SER A 196 -2.58 -25.40 8.64
CA SER A 196 -2.36 -24.09 9.27
C SER A 196 -3.62 -23.22 9.37
N ALA A 197 -4.79 -23.81 9.11
CA ALA A 197 -6.08 -23.13 9.02
C ALA A 197 -7.13 -23.61 10.04
N SER A 198 -6.72 -24.49 10.99
CA SER A 198 -7.53 -24.85 12.16
C SER A 198 -7.13 -24.05 13.38
#